data_496d139c8b789309e1026e2cc62ca10d
#
_entry.id   496d139c8b789309e1026e2cc62ca10d
#
_cell.length_a   1.000
_cell.length_b   1.000
_cell.length_c   1.000
_cell.angle_alpha   90.00
_cell.angle_beta   90.00
_cell.angle_gamma   90.00
#
_symmetry.space_group_name_H-M   'P 1'
#
loop_
_entity.id
_entity.type
_entity.pdbx_description
1 polymer ?
#
loop_
_entity_poly.entity_id
_entity_poly.type
_entity_poly.pdbx_seq_one_letter_code
_entity_poly.pdbx_strand_id
1 'polypeptide(L)'
;MELNNIKPAEGSTKNRRRVGRGIGSGLGKTAGRGHKGQKSRSGGFHKVGFEGGQMPLQRRLPKRGFVSLTRNDIVQVRLSEIAAMPVDTIDLAALQQAGVVSHKALGAKVFLSGSIDKKVKLVGLGVTKGAKAAIEAAGGTIEAALVAVAA
;
A
#
# COMPACT_ATOMS: atom_id res chain seq x y z
N MET A 1 -7.50 30.61 0.62
CA MET A 1 -7.14 29.84 -0.57
C MET A 1 -8.40 29.75 -1.43
N GLU A 2 -8.40 30.34 -2.62
CA GLU A 2 -9.57 30.36 -3.48
C GLU A 2 -9.48 29.22 -4.49
N LEU A 3 -10.62 28.64 -4.90
CA LEU A 3 -10.66 27.50 -5.82
C LEU A 3 -10.01 27.78 -7.17
N ASN A 4 -10.04 29.02 -7.66
CA ASN A 4 -9.41 29.45 -8.89
C ASN A 4 -7.87 29.47 -8.82
N ASN A 5 -7.29 29.46 -7.62
CA ASN A 5 -5.83 29.48 -7.39
C ASN A 5 -5.24 28.06 -7.23
N ILE A 6 -6.09 27.03 -7.19
CA ILE A 6 -5.64 25.64 -7.10
C ILE A 6 -5.10 25.22 -8.46
N LYS A 7 -3.79 25.06 -8.54
CA LYS A 7 -3.08 24.60 -9.74
C LYS A 7 -2.23 23.38 -9.38
N PRO A 8 -2.14 22.38 -10.27
CA PRO A 8 -1.20 21.29 -10.07
C PRO A 8 0.24 21.81 -10.00
N ALA A 9 1.10 21.09 -9.27
CA ALA A 9 2.52 21.44 -9.19
C ALA A 9 3.15 21.48 -10.59
N GLU A 10 4.15 22.35 -10.78
CA GLU A 10 4.84 22.49 -12.06
C GLU A 10 5.43 21.14 -12.49
N GLY A 11 5.22 20.76 -13.74
CA GLY A 11 5.66 19.47 -14.30
C GLY A 11 4.80 18.25 -13.93
N SER A 12 3.80 18.37 -13.07
CA SER A 12 2.90 17.25 -12.68
C SER A 12 1.90 16.90 -13.79
N THR A 13 1.55 17.85 -14.65
CA THR A 13 0.67 17.64 -15.79
C THR A 13 1.42 17.74 -17.10
N LYS A 14 1.23 16.78 -17.99
CA LYS A 14 1.82 16.77 -19.33
C LYS A 14 0.74 17.06 -20.37
N ASN A 15 1.07 17.89 -21.35
CA ASN A 15 0.18 18.15 -22.48
C ASN A 15 -0.10 16.87 -23.25
N ARG A 16 -1.37 16.65 -23.61
CA ARG A 16 -1.79 15.48 -24.39
C ARG A 16 -1.11 15.49 -25.77
N ARG A 17 -0.42 14.41 -26.10
CA ARG A 17 0.17 14.20 -27.42
C ARG A 17 -0.91 14.03 -28.48
N ARG A 18 -0.90 14.84 -29.52
CA ARG A 18 -1.79 14.72 -30.69
C ARG A 18 -1.02 14.01 -31.79
N VAL A 19 -1.34 12.73 -32.00
CA VAL A 19 -0.69 11.91 -33.04
C VAL A 19 -1.27 12.18 -34.43
N GLY A 20 -0.50 11.92 -35.49
CA GLY A 20 -0.93 12.09 -36.86
C GLY A 20 -1.11 13.56 -37.30
N ARG A 21 -0.40 14.52 -36.68
CA ARG A 21 -0.48 15.96 -36.95
C ARG A 21 0.79 16.52 -37.57
N GLY A 22 1.27 15.88 -38.65
CA GLY A 22 2.43 16.31 -39.43
C GLY A 22 3.73 15.63 -38.99
N ILE A 23 4.71 15.61 -39.91
CA ILE A 23 6.00 14.95 -39.70
C ILE A 23 6.88 15.70 -38.70
N GLY A 24 6.77 17.03 -38.63
CA GLY A 24 7.52 17.84 -37.68
C GLY A 24 7.24 17.54 -36.20
N SER A 25 6.09 16.93 -35.89
CA SER A 25 5.76 16.51 -34.53
C SER A 25 6.50 15.21 -34.07
N GLY A 26 7.17 14.51 -35.01
CA GLY A 26 7.74 13.17 -34.78
C GLY A 26 6.70 12.04 -34.66
N LEU A 27 5.42 12.38 -34.61
CA LEU A 27 4.29 11.45 -34.49
C LEU A 27 3.34 11.55 -35.68
N GLY A 28 3.82 12.03 -36.82
CA GLY A 28 3.07 12.05 -38.08
C GLY A 28 2.90 10.68 -38.70
N LYS A 29 2.22 10.59 -39.83
CA LYS A 29 2.00 9.36 -40.65
C LYS A 29 1.47 8.19 -39.83
N THR A 30 2.32 7.31 -39.33
CA THR A 30 1.98 6.10 -38.57
C THR A 30 1.70 6.35 -37.08
N ALA A 31 1.76 7.59 -36.61
CA ALA A 31 1.48 7.97 -35.22
C ALA A 31 2.35 7.23 -34.17
N GLY A 32 3.57 6.82 -34.54
CA GLY A 32 4.49 6.06 -33.68
C GLY A 32 4.17 4.56 -33.57
N ARG A 33 3.18 4.04 -34.33
CA ARG A 33 2.80 2.62 -34.29
C ARG A 33 3.59 1.73 -35.26
N GLY A 34 4.38 2.33 -36.15
CA GLY A 34 5.08 1.61 -37.22
C GLY A 34 4.15 1.14 -38.33
N HIS A 35 4.67 0.25 -39.20
CA HIS A 35 3.93 -0.34 -40.30
C HIS A 35 3.48 -1.74 -39.94
N LYS A 36 2.25 -2.15 -40.37
CA LYS A 36 1.71 -3.52 -40.19
C LYS A 36 1.78 -4.01 -38.73
N GLY A 37 1.34 -5.22 -38.47
CA GLY A 37 1.31 -5.82 -37.15
C GLY A 37 0.04 -5.53 -36.33
N GLN A 38 -0.21 -6.35 -35.34
CA GLN A 38 -1.41 -6.32 -34.51
C GLN A 38 -1.62 -4.99 -33.78
N LYS A 39 -0.54 -4.40 -33.24
CA LYS A 39 -0.59 -3.15 -32.46
C LYS A 39 -0.85 -1.89 -33.32
N SER A 40 -0.61 -1.96 -34.64
CA SER A 40 -0.84 -0.82 -35.53
C SER A 40 -2.25 -0.78 -36.10
N ARG A 41 -3.07 -1.78 -35.89
CA ARG A 41 -4.47 -1.84 -36.34
C ARG A 41 -5.38 -1.06 -35.38
N SER A 42 -6.58 -0.70 -35.89
CA SER A 42 -7.64 -0.17 -35.03
C SER A 42 -8.03 -1.22 -34.00
N GLY A 43 -8.18 -0.86 -32.72
CA GLY A 43 -8.42 -1.83 -31.66
C GLY A 43 -7.27 -2.79 -31.38
N GLY A 44 -6.07 -2.53 -31.94
CA GLY A 44 -4.89 -3.38 -31.77
C GLY A 44 -4.57 -3.60 -30.30
N PHE A 45 -4.59 -4.85 -29.87
CA PHE A 45 -4.43 -5.28 -28.48
C PHE A 45 -3.26 -6.25 -28.34
N HIS A 46 -2.55 -6.15 -27.24
CA HIS A 46 -1.51 -7.11 -26.87
C HIS A 46 -2.07 -8.05 -25.79
N LYS A 47 -2.22 -9.32 -26.13
CA LYS A 47 -2.68 -10.33 -25.17
C LYS A 47 -1.65 -10.46 -24.04
N VAL A 48 -2.07 -10.10 -22.83
CA VAL A 48 -1.22 -10.25 -21.64
C VAL A 48 -1.03 -11.74 -21.34
N GLY A 49 0.22 -12.15 -21.13
CA GLY A 49 0.55 -13.55 -20.82
C GLY A 49 0.40 -14.52 -21.99
N PHE A 50 0.31 -14.04 -23.25
CA PHE A 50 0.31 -14.92 -24.42
C PHE A 50 1.73 -15.39 -24.74
N GLU A 51 1.92 -16.70 -24.79
CA GLU A 51 3.21 -17.37 -24.99
C GLU A 51 3.29 -18.09 -26.36
N GLY A 52 2.85 -17.41 -27.43
CA GLY A 52 2.94 -17.95 -28.80
C GLY A 52 2.10 -19.20 -29.10
N GLY A 53 1.08 -19.49 -28.30
CA GLY A 53 0.26 -20.70 -28.39
C GLY A 53 0.62 -21.79 -27.38
N GLN A 54 1.77 -21.70 -26.74
CA GLN A 54 2.13 -22.53 -25.59
C GLN A 54 1.17 -22.21 -24.42
N MET A 55 0.85 -23.23 -23.60
CA MET A 55 0.00 -23.02 -22.42
C MET A 55 0.66 -21.99 -21.49
N PRO A 56 -0.02 -20.86 -21.21
CA PRO A 56 0.53 -19.82 -20.35
C PRO A 56 0.91 -20.32 -18.97
N LEU A 57 1.98 -19.75 -18.36
CA LEU A 57 2.50 -20.19 -17.09
C LEU A 57 1.45 -20.24 -15.99
N GLN A 58 0.55 -19.25 -15.93
CA GLN A 58 -0.56 -19.20 -14.97
C GLN A 58 -1.54 -20.37 -15.09
N ARG A 59 -1.58 -21.07 -16.22
CA ARG A 59 -2.42 -22.25 -16.46
C ARG A 59 -1.65 -23.56 -16.31
N ARG A 60 -0.33 -23.53 -16.48
CA ARG A 60 0.55 -24.69 -16.26
C ARG A 60 0.75 -25.01 -14.78
N LEU A 61 0.80 -23.96 -13.94
CA LEU A 61 0.97 -24.12 -12.51
C LEU A 61 -0.34 -24.46 -11.83
N PRO A 62 -0.37 -25.45 -10.94
CA PRO A 62 -1.57 -25.78 -10.16
C PRO A 62 -1.92 -24.62 -9.24
N LYS A 63 -3.20 -24.30 -9.12
CA LYS A 63 -3.70 -23.36 -8.13
C LYS A 63 -3.57 -23.98 -6.76
N ARG A 64 -3.01 -23.25 -5.79
CA ARG A 64 -2.80 -23.71 -4.41
C ARG A 64 -3.26 -22.69 -3.41
N GLY A 65 -3.63 -23.19 -2.23
CA GLY A 65 -3.99 -22.36 -1.08
C GLY A 65 -5.38 -21.73 -1.18
N PHE A 66 -5.70 -21.03 -0.14
CA PHE A 66 -6.94 -20.25 0.00
C PHE A 66 -6.63 -18.86 0.54
N VAL A 67 -7.56 -17.94 0.37
CA VAL A 67 -7.46 -16.60 0.96
C VAL A 67 -8.16 -16.66 2.31
N SER A 68 -7.40 -16.44 3.40
CA SER A 68 -7.98 -16.36 4.74
C SER A 68 -8.84 -15.09 4.85
N LEU A 69 -10.08 -15.24 5.29
CA LEU A 69 -11.00 -14.13 5.52
C LEU A 69 -10.55 -13.24 6.69
N THR A 70 -9.93 -13.86 7.71
CA THR A 70 -9.48 -13.18 8.94
C THR A 70 -8.06 -12.63 8.86
N ARG A 71 -7.40 -12.73 7.71
CA ARG A 71 -6.01 -12.26 7.55
C ARG A 71 -5.81 -10.78 7.88
N ASN A 72 -6.80 -9.97 7.57
CA ASN A 72 -6.73 -8.52 7.72
C ASN A 72 -7.35 -8.01 9.03
N ASP A 73 -7.83 -8.91 9.89
CA ASP A 73 -8.46 -8.56 11.16
C ASP A 73 -7.43 -8.01 12.15
N ILE A 74 -6.19 -8.54 12.09
CA ILE A 74 -5.07 -8.05 12.90
C ILE A 74 -4.04 -7.41 11.99
N VAL A 75 -3.89 -6.10 12.10
CA VAL A 75 -2.96 -5.30 11.30
C VAL A 75 -1.60 -5.21 11.98
N GLN A 76 -0.53 -5.24 11.17
CA GLN A 76 0.83 -5.06 11.66
C GLN A 76 1.17 -3.56 11.68
N VAL A 77 1.74 -3.09 12.82
CA VAL A 77 2.16 -1.70 13.04
C VAL A 77 3.64 -1.67 13.37
N ARG A 78 4.38 -0.75 12.77
CA ARG A 78 5.81 -0.58 12.99
C ARG A 78 6.09 0.31 14.21
N LEU A 79 7.22 0.11 14.88
CA LEU A 79 7.66 1.02 15.96
C LEU A 79 7.85 2.46 15.47
N SER A 80 8.34 2.66 14.26
CA SER A 80 8.49 3.99 13.66
C SER A 80 7.15 4.72 13.48
N GLU A 81 6.06 4.01 13.19
CA GLU A 81 4.72 4.59 13.08
C GLU A 81 4.20 5.03 14.44
N ILE A 82 4.46 4.24 15.48
CA ILE A 82 4.15 4.59 16.87
C ILE A 82 4.98 5.80 17.34
N ALA A 83 6.26 5.85 17.02
CA ALA A 83 7.14 6.97 17.36
C ALA A 83 6.67 8.29 16.71
N ALA A 84 6.06 8.24 15.53
CA ALA A 84 5.53 9.41 14.83
C ALA A 84 4.18 9.91 15.38
N MET A 85 3.50 9.13 16.24
CA MET A 85 2.20 9.55 16.79
C MET A 85 2.34 10.70 17.79
N PRO A 86 1.39 11.66 17.80
CA PRO A 86 1.42 12.81 18.70
C PRO A 86 0.92 12.48 20.12
N VAL A 87 0.36 11.29 20.35
CA VAL A 87 -0.25 10.85 21.62
C VAL A 87 0.66 9.86 22.34
N ASP A 88 0.69 9.95 23.67
CA ASP A 88 1.50 9.05 24.51
C ASP A 88 0.78 7.73 24.83
N THR A 89 -0.55 7.77 24.95
CA THR A 89 -1.37 6.57 25.15
C THR A 89 -1.93 6.11 23.83
N ILE A 90 -1.57 4.90 23.41
CA ILE A 90 -1.88 4.34 22.08
C ILE A 90 -2.73 3.09 22.26
N ASP A 91 -3.96 3.20 21.83
CA ASP A 91 -4.93 2.13 21.70
C ASP A 91 -5.30 1.90 20.22
N LEU A 92 -6.17 0.94 19.95
CA LEU A 92 -6.64 0.68 18.58
C LEU A 92 -7.38 1.88 17.98
N ALA A 93 -8.17 2.60 18.80
CA ALA A 93 -8.94 3.76 18.35
C ALA A 93 -8.02 4.93 17.96
N ALA A 94 -6.96 5.19 18.74
CA ALA A 94 -5.95 6.20 18.42
C ALA A 94 -5.22 5.88 17.10
N LEU A 95 -4.88 4.60 16.85
CA LEU A 95 -4.26 4.16 15.60
C LEU A 95 -5.19 4.34 14.38
N GLN A 96 -6.47 4.09 14.55
CA GLN A 96 -7.48 4.30 13.51
C GLN A 96 -7.72 5.78 13.22
N GLN A 97 -7.79 6.63 14.24
CA GLN A 97 -7.93 8.08 14.11
C GLN A 97 -6.71 8.71 13.41
N ALA A 98 -5.50 8.23 13.73
CA ALA A 98 -4.28 8.66 13.07
C ALA A 98 -4.13 8.10 11.63
N GLY A 99 -5.01 7.21 11.18
CA GLY A 99 -4.96 6.60 9.86
C GLY A 99 -3.84 5.58 9.66
N VAL A 100 -3.15 5.17 10.73
CA VAL A 100 -2.10 4.14 10.71
C VAL A 100 -2.71 2.76 10.43
N VAL A 101 -3.88 2.52 11.00
CA VAL A 101 -4.61 1.26 10.88
C VAL A 101 -6.00 1.51 10.28
N SER A 102 -6.45 0.61 9.42
CA SER A 102 -7.79 0.70 8.82
C SER A 102 -8.89 0.58 9.88
N HIS A 103 -9.98 1.33 9.70
CA HIS A 103 -11.18 1.24 10.55
C HIS A 103 -11.84 -0.15 10.57
N LYS A 104 -11.52 -1.01 9.61
CA LYS A 104 -12.02 -2.40 9.54
C LYS A 104 -11.21 -3.37 10.39
N ALA A 105 -10.06 -2.96 10.91
CA ALA A 105 -9.21 -3.83 11.71
C ALA A 105 -9.82 -4.06 13.09
N LEU A 106 -9.82 -5.31 13.53
CA LEU A 106 -10.29 -5.73 14.84
C LEU A 106 -9.18 -5.68 15.91
N GLY A 107 -7.92 -5.61 15.47
CA GLY A 107 -6.77 -5.52 16.36
C GLY A 107 -5.51 -5.08 15.64
N ALA A 108 -4.48 -4.76 16.41
CA ALA A 108 -3.17 -4.42 15.87
C ALA A 108 -2.05 -5.14 16.64
N LYS A 109 -0.97 -5.47 15.93
CA LYS A 109 0.22 -6.10 16.49
C LYS A 109 1.46 -5.29 16.12
N VAL A 110 2.14 -4.82 17.14
CA VAL A 110 3.37 -4.03 17.00
C VAL A 110 4.57 -4.95 16.80
N PHE A 111 5.42 -4.62 15.83
CA PHE A 111 6.65 -5.35 15.57
C PHE A 111 7.86 -4.41 15.48
N LEU A 112 9.05 -4.99 15.74
CA LEU A 112 10.31 -4.27 15.73
C LEU A 112 10.67 -3.85 14.31
N SER A 113 10.43 -2.56 13.99
CA SER A 113 10.86 -1.91 12.75
C SER A 113 11.01 -0.41 13.01
N GLY A 114 12.23 0.10 12.89
CA GLY A 114 12.59 1.45 13.29
C GLY A 114 12.99 1.56 14.76
N SER A 115 13.26 2.79 15.22
CA SER A 115 13.58 3.12 16.60
C SER A 115 12.45 3.90 17.28
N ILE A 116 12.40 3.84 18.59
CA ILE A 116 11.49 4.62 19.43
C ILE A 116 12.27 5.26 20.56
N ASP A 117 12.17 6.59 20.67
CA ASP A 117 12.86 7.38 21.71
C ASP A 117 11.84 8.01 22.68
N LYS A 118 10.55 7.85 22.40
CA LYS A 118 9.46 8.37 23.22
C LYS A 118 8.97 7.33 24.22
N LYS A 119 8.56 7.81 25.40
CA LYS A 119 7.82 7.01 26.37
C LYS A 119 6.38 6.88 25.89
N VAL A 120 5.96 5.66 25.57
CA VAL A 120 4.60 5.38 25.11
C VAL A 120 3.94 4.34 25.99
N LYS A 121 2.62 4.48 26.16
CA LYS A 121 1.77 3.51 26.84
C LYS A 121 0.91 2.81 25.80
N LEU A 122 1.13 1.51 25.58
CA LEU A 122 0.32 0.70 24.68
C LEU A 122 -0.79 0.00 25.47
N VAL A 123 -2.03 0.16 25.02
CA VAL A 123 -3.20 -0.44 25.67
C VAL A 123 -3.94 -1.35 24.67
N GLY A 124 -4.12 -2.61 25.03
CA GLY A 124 -4.91 -3.54 24.22
C GLY A 124 -4.28 -4.00 22.90
N LEU A 125 -3.00 -3.72 22.67
CA LEU A 125 -2.31 -4.07 21.44
C LEU A 125 -1.39 -5.28 21.63
N GLY A 126 -1.32 -6.15 20.60
CA GLY A 126 -0.34 -7.21 20.57
C GLY A 126 1.07 -6.65 20.33
N VAL A 127 2.08 -7.20 21.00
CA VAL A 127 3.47 -6.75 20.85
C VAL A 127 4.39 -7.95 20.66
N THR A 128 5.34 -7.88 19.72
CA THR A 128 6.38 -8.90 19.55
C THR A 128 7.47 -8.76 20.62
N LYS A 129 8.21 -9.84 20.91
CA LYS A 129 9.28 -9.86 21.93
C LYS A 129 10.31 -8.73 21.72
N GLY A 130 10.76 -8.52 20.48
CA GLY A 130 11.74 -7.47 20.19
C GLY A 130 11.16 -6.06 20.32
N ALA A 131 9.89 -5.83 19.91
CA ALA A 131 9.23 -4.54 20.09
C ALA A 131 9.00 -4.24 21.58
N LYS A 132 8.65 -5.24 22.39
CA LYS A 132 8.49 -5.12 23.83
C LYS A 132 9.79 -4.64 24.50
N ALA A 133 10.91 -5.29 24.21
CA ALA A 133 12.21 -4.91 24.75
C ALA A 133 12.58 -3.46 24.35
N ALA A 134 12.33 -3.05 23.12
CA ALA A 134 12.62 -1.68 22.65
C ALA A 134 11.74 -0.63 23.35
N ILE A 135 10.45 -0.90 23.56
CA ILE A 135 9.52 0.00 24.24
C ILE A 135 9.87 0.12 25.72
N GLU A 136 10.19 -0.98 26.41
CA GLU A 136 10.61 -0.99 27.81
C GLU A 136 11.96 -0.27 27.99
N ALA A 137 12.90 -0.43 27.06
CA ALA A 137 14.17 0.31 27.06
C ALA A 137 13.98 1.82 26.91
N ALA A 138 12.97 2.26 26.14
CA ALA A 138 12.58 3.67 26.02
C ALA A 138 11.75 4.18 27.23
N GLY A 139 11.47 3.32 28.22
CA GLY A 139 10.69 3.67 29.42
C GLY A 139 9.18 3.68 29.19
N GLY A 140 8.70 3.03 28.13
CA GLY A 140 7.28 2.85 27.85
C GLY A 140 6.66 1.69 28.66
N THR A 141 5.34 1.63 28.69
CA THR A 141 4.56 0.57 29.37
C THR A 141 3.61 -0.13 28.41
N ILE A 142 3.38 -1.43 28.63
CA ILE A 142 2.52 -2.24 27.79
C ILE A 142 1.45 -2.88 28.67
N GLU A 143 0.21 -2.48 28.48
CA GLU A 143 -0.96 -3.11 29.08
C GLU A 143 -1.54 -4.09 28.06
N ALA A 144 -1.34 -5.39 28.30
CA ALA A 144 -1.90 -6.43 27.45
C ALA A 144 -3.43 -6.35 27.47
N ALA A 145 -4.07 -6.48 26.31
CA ALA A 145 -5.50 -6.78 26.27
C ALA A 145 -5.74 -8.10 27.02
N LEU A 146 -6.56 -8.06 28.05
CA LEU A 146 -7.22 -9.26 28.53
C LEU A 146 -8.17 -9.71 27.39
N VAL A 147 -7.64 -10.50 26.45
CA VAL A 147 -8.49 -11.22 25.51
C VAL A 147 -9.29 -12.17 26.37
N ALA A 148 -10.51 -11.81 26.69
CA ALA A 148 -11.51 -12.79 27.11
C ALA A 148 -11.66 -13.73 25.92
N VAL A 149 -10.99 -14.88 25.98
CA VAL A 149 -11.29 -16.03 25.14
C VAL A 149 -12.70 -16.42 25.54
N ALA A 150 -13.70 -15.95 24.79
CA ALA A 150 -15.02 -16.52 24.83
C ALA A 150 -14.87 -17.97 24.31
N ALA A 151 -14.97 -18.92 25.23
CA ALA A 151 -15.06 -20.35 24.96
C ALA A 151 -16.31 -20.65 24.13
#